data_d4213617016f6a0c7c42dad5dadb56ea
#
_entry.id   d4213617016f6a0c7c42dad5dadb56ea
#
_cell.length_a   1.000
_cell.length_b   1.000
_cell.length_c   1.000
_cell.angle_alpha   90.00
_cell.angle_beta   90.00
_cell.angle_gamma   90.00
#
_symmetry.space_group_name_H-M   'P 1'
#
loop_
_entity.id
_entity.type
_entity.pdbx_description
1 polymer ?
#
loop_
_entity_poly.entity_id
_entity_poly.type
_entity_poly.pdbx_seq_one_letter_code
_entity_poly.pdbx_strand_id
1 'polypeptide(L)'
;IYNTENTDSQGLRENLNTIQQAISNRQQIAFKFNYYTTEYDLKASQYILKPVLTKRKDTFVSPHFIVADKGRFYMLGCFESDKLRYTEGKKKLCIYRIDLMSDIKIRKIGKSFAEATGADKVNNAVQGNSYERFKNNHLGMSYDSPSTVTLKVRNPYKTGTNNLTFIHDSFGEDYKITTEKYKKEHKLPKNQTDFEIVEVRTSPYGIVNWALQYSDKVEVLGPE
;
A
#
# COMPACT_ATOMS: atom_id res chain seq x y z
N ILE A 1 22.80 -5.54 13.25
CA ILE A 1 21.68 -5.26 14.19
C ILE A 1 21.52 -3.75 14.16
N TYR A 2 20.52 -3.25 13.44
CA TYR A 2 20.22 -1.83 13.43
C TYR A 2 19.56 -1.50 14.78
N ASN A 3 20.25 -0.72 15.57
CA ASN A 3 19.71 -0.20 16.83
C ASN A 3 18.68 0.87 16.45
N THR A 4 17.40 0.50 16.41
CA THR A 4 16.28 1.42 16.21
C THR A 4 15.81 2.05 17.52
N GLU A 5 16.69 2.14 18.50
CA GLU A 5 16.43 2.88 19.71
C GLU A 5 16.36 4.38 19.35
N ASN A 6 15.19 4.94 19.53
CA ASN A 6 14.84 6.35 19.37
C ASN A 6 14.58 6.87 17.94
N THR A 7 13.91 6.14 17.08
CA THR A 7 13.00 6.86 16.19
C THR A 7 11.85 7.36 17.07
N ASP A 8 11.82 8.64 17.25
CA ASP A 8 10.97 9.48 18.03
C ASP A 8 9.55 8.91 18.25
N SER A 9 9.42 8.00 19.22
CA SER A 9 8.13 7.42 19.59
C SER A 9 7.15 8.50 20.07
N GLN A 10 7.68 9.61 20.59
CA GLN A 10 6.90 10.75 21.01
C GLN A 10 6.38 11.52 19.78
N GLY A 11 7.21 11.79 18.79
CA GLY A 11 6.79 12.45 17.56
C GLY A 11 5.77 11.63 16.77
N LEU A 12 5.93 10.31 16.70
CA LEU A 12 4.93 9.42 16.10
C LEU A 12 3.60 9.49 16.85
N ARG A 13 3.63 9.49 18.18
CA ARG A 13 2.43 9.60 19.02
C ARG A 13 1.72 10.94 18.83
N GLU A 14 2.45 12.03 18.75
CA GLU A 14 1.92 13.37 18.48
C GLU A 14 1.29 13.45 17.10
N ASN A 15 1.94 12.88 16.09
CA ASN A 15 1.41 12.79 14.73
C ASN A 15 0.09 11.99 14.69
N LEU A 16 0.05 10.82 15.34
CA LEU A 16 -1.15 9.97 15.43
C LEU A 16 -2.30 10.73 16.09
N ASN A 17 -2.05 11.40 17.22
CA ASN A 17 -3.07 12.19 17.93
C ASN A 17 -3.61 13.33 17.07
N THR A 18 -2.73 14.08 16.40
CA THR A 18 -3.12 15.19 15.54
C THR A 18 -3.96 14.73 14.35
N ILE A 19 -3.56 13.63 13.71
CA ILE A 19 -4.32 13.04 12.60
C ILE A 19 -5.67 12.50 13.09
N GLN A 20 -5.72 11.81 14.23
CA GLN A 20 -6.94 11.31 14.82
C GLN A 20 -7.92 12.45 15.16
N GLN A 21 -7.42 13.55 15.72
CA GLN A 21 -8.24 14.74 15.98
C GLN A 21 -8.80 15.34 14.67
N ALA A 22 -7.97 15.41 13.63
CA ALA A 22 -8.41 15.91 12.33
C ALA A 22 -9.50 15.03 11.70
N ILE A 23 -9.37 13.69 11.81
CA ILE A 23 -10.38 12.73 11.35
C ILE A 23 -11.70 12.94 12.13
N SER A 24 -11.64 12.97 13.46
CA SER A 24 -12.80 13.12 14.33
C SER A 24 -13.57 14.42 14.08
N ASN A 25 -12.84 15.50 13.84
CA ASN A 25 -13.40 16.83 13.57
C ASN A 25 -13.69 17.07 12.08
N ARG A 26 -13.41 16.10 11.21
CA ARG A 26 -13.55 16.21 9.74
C ARG A 26 -12.82 17.43 9.18
N GLN A 27 -11.55 17.57 9.56
CA GLN A 27 -10.70 18.69 9.17
C GLN A 27 -9.56 18.22 8.27
N GLN A 28 -9.16 19.09 7.35
CA GLN A 28 -7.96 18.86 6.54
C GLN A 28 -6.70 19.10 7.37
N ILE A 29 -5.63 18.42 6.98
CA ILE A 29 -4.29 18.65 7.51
C ILE A 29 -3.35 19.15 6.43
N ALA A 30 -2.33 19.88 6.87
CA ALA A 30 -1.14 20.23 6.10
C ALA A 30 0.05 19.55 6.76
N PHE A 31 0.96 18.99 5.98
CA PHE A 31 2.17 18.36 6.50
C PHE A 31 3.28 18.34 5.46
N LYS A 32 4.50 18.09 5.91
CA LYS A 32 5.65 17.74 5.07
C LYS A 32 5.87 16.24 5.10
N PHE A 33 6.15 15.66 3.94
CA PHE A 33 6.46 14.24 3.83
C PHE A 33 7.96 14.06 3.59
N ASN A 34 8.60 13.28 4.44
CA ASN A 34 10.03 13.06 4.48
C ASN A 34 10.38 11.71 3.84
N TYR A 35 11.66 11.48 3.62
CA TYR A 35 12.20 10.18 3.23
C TYR A 35 13.46 9.88 4.05
N TYR A 36 13.82 8.63 4.13
CA TYR A 36 15.07 8.23 4.76
C TYR A 36 16.23 8.31 3.77
N THR A 37 17.36 8.80 4.23
CA THR A 37 18.65 8.70 3.56
C THR A 37 19.68 8.11 4.51
N THR A 38 20.79 7.66 3.97
CA THR A 38 21.95 7.24 4.77
C THR A 38 22.91 8.42 4.93
N GLU A 39 23.40 8.62 6.14
CA GLU A 39 24.46 9.55 6.46
C GLU A 39 25.55 8.81 7.22
N TYR A 40 26.81 9.09 6.93
CA TYR A 40 27.92 8.48 7.67
C TYR A 40 28.14 9.26 8.98
N ASP A 41 27.93 8.57 10.09
CA ASP A 41 28.21 9.12 11.42
C ASP A 41 29.68 8.91 11.77
N LEU A 42 30.45 9.99 11.75
CA LEU A 42 31.87 9.97 12.07
C LEU A 42 32.16 9.51 13.51
N LYS A 43 31.26 9.78 14.47
CA LYS A 43 31.44 9.38 15.87
C LYS A 43 31.20 7.89 16.07
N ALA A 44 30.16 7.39 15.44
CA ALA A 44 29.81 5.96 15.49
C ALA A 44 30.56 5.12 14.45
N SER A 45 31.30 5.74 13.53
CA SER A 45 32.01 5.09 12.41
C SER A 45 31.13 4.14 11.60
N GLN A 46 29.87 4.52 11.37
CA GLN A 46 28.88 3.71 10.64
C GLN A 46 27.88 4.58 9.88
N TYR A 47 27.21 3.97 8.90
CA TYR A 47 26.08 4.60 8.25
C TYR A 47 24.82 4.51 9.13
N ILE A 48 24.18 5.66 9.32
CA ILE A 48 22.90 5.75 10.03
C ILE A 48 21.80 6.15 9.05
N LEU A 49 20.58 5.71 9.32
CA LEU A 49 19.39 6.18 8.63
C LEU A 49 18.92 7.49 9.25
N LYS A 50 18.76 8.50 8.42
CA LYS A 50 18.30 9.81 8.86
C LYS A 50 17.10 10.26 8.03
N PRO A 51 16.01 10.72 8.67
CA PRO A 51 14.92 11.35 7.94
C PRO A 51 15.38 12.70 7.37
N VAL A 52 15.14 12.91 6.09
CA VAL A 52 15.42 14.20 5.44
C VAL A 52 14.13 14.96 5.31
N LEU A 53 14.12 16.15 5.90
CA LEU A 53 13.06 17.13 5.72
C LEU A 53 13.06 17.58 4.26
N THR A 54 12.01 17.25 3.54
CA THR A 54 11.87 17.76 2.18
C THR A 54 11.63 19.26 2.21
N LYS A 55 12.36 20.03 1.41
CA LYS A 55 12.09 21.47 1.17
C LYS A 55 10.79 21.67 0.36
N ARG A 56 9.97 20.64 0.21
CA ARG A 56 8.73 20.68 -0.58
C ARG A 56 7.68 21.53 0.13
N LYS A 57 6.77 22.05 -0.67
CA LYS A 57 5.57 22.74 -0.18
C LYS A 57 4.73 21.76 0.64
N ASP A 58 3.98 22.29 1.59
CA ASP A 58 3.05 21.49 2.39
C ASP A 58 2.10 20.67 1.50
N THR A 59 1.88 19.44 1.91
CA THR A 59 0.89 18.53 1.31
C THR A 59 -0.42 18.70 2.05
N PHE A 60 -1.52 18.89 1.32
CA PHE A 60 -2.84 19.10 1.89
C PHE A 60 -3.71 17.86 1.64
N VAL A 61 -4.22 17.28 2.71
CA VAL A 61 -5.00 16.03 2.67
C VAL A 61 -6.18 16.11 3.64
N SER A 62 -7.31 15.55 3.25
CA SER A 62 -8.40 15.20 4.15
C SER A 62 -8.18 13.78 4.64
N PRO A 63 -7.75 13.57 5.90
CA PRO A 63 -7.49 12.25 6.44
C PRO A 63 -8.81 11.55 6.77
N HIS A 64 -8.89 10.25 6.49
CA HIS A 64 -10.09 9.43 6.72
C HIS A 64 -9.85 8.30 7.70
N PHE A 65 -8.71 7.60 7.58
CA PHE A 65 -8.39 6.45 8.40
C PHE A 65 -6.91 6.43 8.76
N ILE A 66 -6.64 5.83 9.91
CA ILE A 66 -5.32 5.35 10.29
C ILE A 66 -5.38 3.84 10.24
N VAL A 67 -4.45 3.22 9.51
CA VAL A 67 -4.34 1.77 9.39
C VAL A 67 -2.94 1.32 9.76
N ALA A 68 -2.82 0.09 10.24
CA ALA A 68 -1.54 -0.52 10.57
C ALA A 68 -1.25 -1.67 9.59
N ASP A 69 -0.05 -1.69 9.03
CA ASP A 69 0.43 -2.79 8.21
C ASP A 69 1.93 -3.03 8.47
N LYS A 70 2.31 -4.29 8.68
CA LYS A 70 3.71 -4.71 8.90
C LYS A 70 4.46 -3.85 9.92
N GLY A 71 3.81 -3.55 11.06
CA GLY A 71 4.40 -2.76 12.15
C GLY A 71 4.56 -1.26 11.84
N ARG A 72 3.89 -0.74 10.82
CA ARG A 72 3.88 0.68 10.46
C ARG A 72 2.47 1.23 10.48
N PHE A 73 2.35 2.52 10.79
CA PHE A 73 1.07 3.24 10.70
C PHE A 73 1.01 4.06 9.41
N TYR A 74 -0.15 4.01 8.76
CA TYR A 74 -0.42 4.72 7.53
C TYR A 74 -1.69 5.55 7.68
N MET A 75 -1.66 6.77 7.15
CA MET A 75 -2.83 7.61 6.98
C MET A 75 -3.39 7.40 5.59
N LEU A 76 -4.68 7.05 5.51
CA LEU A 76 -5.45 7.03 4.28
C LEU A 76 -6.27 8.30 4.20
N GLY A 77 -6.28 8.94 3.04
CA GLY A 77 -7.01 10.18 2.86
C GLY A 77 -7.23 10.54 1.39
N CYS A 78 -7.73 11.74 1.18
CA CYS A 78 -7.96 12.31 -0.15
C CYS A 78 -7.24 13.63 -0.30
N PHE A 79 -6.60 13.82 -1.44
CA PHE A 79 -6.04 15.11 -1.81
C PHE A 79 -7.12 16.16 -2.04
N GLU A 80 -6.80 17.42 -1.75
CA GLU A 80 -7.60 18.56 -2.21
C GLU A 80 -7.61 18.61 -3.76
N SER A 81 -8.82 18.63 -4.36
CA SER A 81 -9.01 18.37 -5.81
C SER A 81 -8.42 19.39 -6.76
N ASP A 82 -8.23 20.63 -6.31
CA ASP A 82 -7.98 21.75 -7.21
C ASP A 82 -6.54 21.92 -7.65
N LYS A 83 -5.60 21.16 -7.07
CA LYS A 83 -4.16 21.33 -7.32
C LYS A 83 -3.48 20.21 -8.09
N LEU A 84 -4.16 19.09 -8.28
CA LEU A 84 -3.61 17.99 -9.05
C LEU A 84 -4.09 18.06 -10.52
N ARG A 85 -3.38 18.84 -11.32
CA ARG A 85 -3.59 18.96 -12.76
C ARG A 85 -3.35 17.66 -13.56
N TYR A 86 -3.01 16.57 -12.89
CA TYR A 86 -2.70 15.31 -13.52
C TYR A 86 -3.76 14.26 -13.22
N THR A 87 -4.59 14.03 -14.20
CA THR A 87 -5.60 12.99 -14.39
C THR A 87 -7.03 13.47 -14.30
N GLU A 88 -7.63 13.59 -15.44
CA GLU A 88 -9.05 13.69 -15.67
C GLU A 88 -9.84 12.73 -14.75
N GLY A 89 -10.66 13.30 -13.87
CA GLY A 89 -11.75 12.61 -13.17
C GLY A 89 -11.41 11.56 -12.13
N LYS A 90 -10.15 11.19 -11.91
CA LYS A 90 -9.77 10.17 -10.91
C LYS A 90 -9.41 10.80 -9.58
N LYS A 91 -10.36 10.84 -8.71
CA LYS A 91 -10.23 11.27 -7.31
C LYS A 91 -9.32 10.32 -6.55
N LYS A 92 -8.28 10.86 -5.92
CA LYS A 92 -7.13 10.05 -5.55
C LYS A 92 -7.13 9.75 -4.08
N LEU A 93 -7.26 8.47 -3.77
CA LEU A 93 -6.76 7.92 -2.54
C LEU A 93 -5.28 8.29 -2.43
N CYS A 94 -4.87 8.78 -1.26
CA CYS A 94 -3.48 8.89 -0.88
C CYS A 94 -3.21 8.06 0.36
N ILE A 95 -2.01 7.48 0.40
CA ILE A 95 -1.54 6.65 1.51
C ILE A 95 -0.18 7.19 1.94
N TYR A 96 -0.07 7.61 3.20
CA TYR A 96 1.18 8.15 3.75
C TYR A 96 1.59 7.41 5.01
N ARG A 97 2.85 7.05 5.10
CA ARG A 97 3.44 6.54 6.35
C ARG A 97 3.53 7.67 7.36
N ILE A 98 2.96 7.47 8.54
CA ILE A 98 2.84 8.53 9.56
C ILE A 98 4.20 8.86 10.19
N ASP A 99 5.08 7.88 10.32
CA ASP A 99 6.46 8.09 10.81
C ASP A 99 7.34 8.93 9.87
N LEU A 100 6.92 9.14 8.63
CA LEU A 100 7.58 10.01 7.65
C LEU A 100 6.91 11.38 7.50
N MET A 101 5.89 11.66 8.30
CA MET A 101 5.21 12.96 8.28
C MET A 101 5.80 13.88 9.36
N SER A 102 5.96 15.14 9.01
CA SER A 102 6.39 16.18 9.97
C SER A 102 5.61 17.47 9.77
N ASP A 103 5.68 18.36 10.75
CA ASP A 103 5.00 19.67 10.74
C ASP A 103 3.48 19.52 10.47
N ILE A 104 2.84 18.50 11.04
CA ILE A 104 1.41 18.27 10.84
C ILE A 104 0.60 19.38 11.51
N LYS A 105 -0.23 20.05 10.74
CA LYS A 105 -1.11 21.12 11.22
C LYS A 105 -2.54 20.91 10.75
N ILE A 106 -3.49 21.02 11.66
CA ILE A 106 -4.90 21.04 11.30
C ILE A 106 -5.21 22.39 10.65
N ARG A 107 -5.85 22.34 9.47
CA ARG A 107 -6.23 23.55 8.74
C ARG A 107 -7.53 24.11 9.31
N LYS A 108 -7.47 25.37 9.71
CA LYS A 108 -8.65 26.11 10.20
C LYS A 108 -9.53 26.64 9.06
N ILE A 109 -8.93 26.84 7.88
CA ILE A 109 -9.59 27.41 6.69
C ILE A 109 -9.28 26.46 5.53
N GLY A 110 -10.31 25.92 4.89
CA GLY A 110 -10.18 25.04 3.75
C GLY A 110 -11.55 24.54 3.30
N LYS A 111 -11.59 23.83 2.20
CA LYS A 111 -12.79 23.09 1.79
C LYS A 111 -13.22 22.17 2.92
N SER A 112 -14.52 22.04 3.13
CA SER A 112 -15.03 21.12 4.15
C SER A 112 -14.53 19.70 3.86
N PHE A 113 -14.33 18.92 4.89
CA PHE A 113 -13.96 17.52 4.77
C PHE A 113 -14.92 16.72 3.85
N ALA A 114 -16.20 17.08 3.84
CA ALA A 114 -17.22 16.50 2.99
C ALA A 114 -17.04 16.85 1.50
N GLU A 115 -16.35 17.95 1.19
CA GLU A 115 -16.05 18.38 -0.17
C GLU A 115 -14.76 17.74 -0.73
N ALA A 116 -14.02 17.01 0.12
CA ALA A 116 -12.84 16.27 -0.31
C ALA A 116 -13.26 15.20 -1.32
N THR A 117 -12.88 15.45 -2.55
CA THR A 117 -13.20 14.58 -3.68
C THR A 117 -12.61 13.17 -3.47
N GLY A 118 -13.48 12.16 -3.37
CA GLY A 118 -13.07 10.78 -3.19
C GLY A 118 -13.28 10.23 -1.78
N ALA A 119 -13.82 11.03 -0.84
CA ALA A 119 -14.19 10.57 0.50
C ALA A 119 -15.02 9.28 0.47
N ASP A 120 -16.05 9.22 -0.37
CA ASP A 120 -16.88 8.03 -0.51
C ASP A 120 -16.10 6.82 -1.01
N LYS A 121 -15.10 7.01 -1.89
CA LYS A 121 -14.26 5.91 -2.36
C LYS A 121 -13.32 5.38 -1.28
N VAL A 122 -12.77 6.26 -0.44
CA VAL A 122 -11.96 5.85 0.71
C VAL A 122 -12.84 5.14 1.73
N ASN A 123 -14.01 5.71 2.06
CA ASN A 123 -14.97 5.10 2.97
C ASN A 123 -15.40 3.71 2.46
N ASN A 124 -15.80 3.60 1.20
CA ASN A 124 -16.21 2.33 0.61
C ASN A 124 -15.07 1.33 0.50
N ALA A 125 -13.82 1.78 0.36
CA ALA A 125 -12.67 0.90 0.32
C ALA A 125 -12.30 0.30 1.68
N VAL A 126 -12.68 0.95 2.79
CA VAL A 126 -12.23 0.60 4.14
C VAL A 126 -13.36 0.13 5.06
N GLN A 127 -14.65 0.34 4.71
CA GLN A 127 -15.79 -0.05 5.56
C GLN A 127 -16.13 -1.56 5.51
N GLY A 128 -16.44 -2.12 6.68
CA GLY A 128 -16.90 -3.51 6.83
C GLY A 128 -15.77 -4.53 6.70
N ASN A 129 -16.06 -5.69 6.13
CA ASN A 129 -15.06 -6.73 5.80
C ASN A 129 -14.03 -6.25 4.77
N SER A 130 -14.02 -4.96 4.45
CA SER A 130 -13.27 -4.36 3.38
C SER A 130 -11.83 -4.01 3.76
N TYR A 131 -11.45 -4.01 5.05
CA TYR A 131 -10.06 -3.70 5.42
C TYR A 131 -9.07 -4.76 4.91
N GLU A 132 -9.39 -6.04 5.06
CA GLU A 132 -8.58 -7.11 4.49
C GLU A 132 -8.53 -7.02 2.96
N ARG A 133 -9.68 -6.82 2.33
CA ARG A 133 -9.75 -6.58 0.89
C ARG A 133 -8.96 -5.34 0.47
N PHE A 134 -9.00 -4.28 1.27
CA PHE A 134 -8.18 -3.09 1.01
C PHE A 134 -6.68 -3.42 1.03
N LYS A 135 -6.20 -4.16 2.04
CA LYS A 135 -4.79 -4.59 2.12
C LYS A 135 -4.40 -5.47 0.93
N ASN A 136 -5.25 -6.42 0.56
CA ASN A 136 -5.01 -7.31 -0.58
C ASN A 136 -4.95 -6.53 -1.89
N ASN A 137 -5.83 -5.55 -2.05
CA ASN A 137 -5.85 -4.66 -3.21
C ASN A 137 -4.65 -3.70 -3.26
N HIS A 138 -4.07 -3.37 -2.12
CA HIS A 138 -3.00 -2.38 -1.99
C HIS A 138 -1.76 -2.98 -1.32
N LEU A 139 -1.23 -4.05 -1.89
CA LEU A 139 -0.03 -4.72 -1.38
C LEU A 139 1.08 -3.72 -1.06
N GLY A 140 1.65 -3.83 0.15
CA GLY A 140 2.66 -2.91 0.63
C GLY A 140 2.18 -1.45 0.73
N MET A 141 0.86 -1.25 0.92
CA MET A 141 0.23 0.08 0.95
C MET A 141 0.49 0.91 -0.31
N SER A 142 0.55 0.26 -1.47
CA SER A 142 0.66 0.92 -2.77
C SER A 142 -0.64 1.67 -3.11
N TYR A 143 -0.51 2.87 -3.68
CA TYR A 143 -1.64 3.78 -3.91
C TYR A 143 -2.22 3.73 -5.32
N ASP A 144 -1.65 2.94 -6.22
CA ASP A 144 -2.15 2.74 -7.57
C ASP A 144 -3.48 1.97 -7.60
N SER A 145 -4.21 2.09 -8.71
CA SER A 145 -5.51 1.45 -8.85
C SER A 145 -5.37 -0.06 -8.98
N PRO A 146 -6.04 -0.86 -8.12
CA PRO A 146 -5.99 -2.31 -8.23
C PRO A 146 -6.55 -2.82 -9.56
N SER A 147 -5.86 -3.77 -10.15
CA SER A 147 -6.28 -4.49 -11.35
C SER A 147 -6.22 -6.00 -11.13
N THR A 148 -6.80 -6.78 -12.02
CA THR A 148 -6.63 -8.23 -12.01
C THR A 148 -5.25 -8.56 -12.56
N VAL A 149 -4.47 -9.29 -11.77
CA VAL A 149 -3.13 -9.77 -12.12
C VAL A 149 -3.18 -11.29 -12.22
N THR A 150 -2.60 -11.83 -13.27
CA THR A 150 -2.47 -13.27 -13.49
C THR A 150 -1.09 -13.73 -13.07
N LEU A 151 -1.03 -14.69 -12.18
CA LEU A 151 0.19 -15.28 -11.65
C LEU A 151 0.28 -16.74 -12.07
N LYS A 152 1.47 -17.15 -12.51
CA LYS A 152 1.79 -18.56 -12.66
C LYS A 152 2.61 -19.02 -11.47
N VAL A 153 2.04 -19.89 -10.68
CA VAL A 153 2.67 -20.46 -9.48
C VAL A 153 3.25 -21.83 -9.84
N ARG A 154 4.56 -21.94 -9.82
CA ARG A 154 5.26 -23.19 -10.13
C ARG A 154 5.15 -24.17 -8.97
N ASN A 155 4.95 -25.45 -9.30
CA ASN A 155 5.04 -26.54 -8.34
C ASN A 155 6.41 -27.22 -8.49
N PRO A 156 7.42 -26.85 -7.66
CA PRO A 156 8.77 -27.38 -7.81
C PRO A 156 8.85 -28.88 -7.50
N TYR A 157 7.89 -29.42 -6.78
CA TYR A 157 7.96 -30.80 -6.28
C TYR A 157 7.24 -31.81 -7.16
N LYS A 158 6.50 -31.37 -8.19
CA LYS A 158 5.69 -32.22 -9.09
C LYS A 158 4.79 -33.23 -8.36
N THR A 159 4.60 -33.03 -7.07
CA THR A 159 3.67 -33.80 -6.25
C THR A 159 2.27 -33.25 -6.47
N GLY A 160 1.26 -34.09 -6.55
CA GLY A 160 -0.09 -33.78 -7.03
C GLY A 160 -0.87 -32.68 -6.30
N THR A 161 -0.28 -31.96 -5.34
CA THR A 161 -0.89 -30.82 -4.65
C THR A 161 0.05 -29.62 -4.66
N ASN A 162 -0.42 -28.51 -5.24
CA ASN A 162 0.31 -27.27 -5.22
C ASN A 162 0.15 -26.56 -3.86
N ASN A 163 1.25 -26.14 -3.26
CA ASN A 163 1.20 -25.37 -2.03
C ASN A 163 0.93 -23.89 -2.34
N LEU A 164 -0.31 -23.47 -2.14
CA LEU A 164 -0.75 -22.07 -2.32
C LEU A 164 -0.86 -21.30 -1.01
N THR A 165 -0.30 -21.80 0.11
CA THR A 165 -0.41 -21.16 1.42
C THR A 165 0.04 -19.70 1.37
N PHE A 166 1.18 -19.40 0.73
CA PHE A 166 1.69 -18.03 0.62
C PHE A 166 0.81 -17.11 -0.23
N ILE A 167 0.04 -17.66 -1.18
CA ILE A 167 -1.01 -16.93 -1.92
C ILE A 167 -2.15 -16.60 -0.96
N HIS A 168 -2.62 -17.61 -0.22
CA HIS A 168 -3.70 -17.43 0.75
C HIS A 168 -3.31 -16.44 1.87
N ASP A 169 -2.09 -16.53 2.39
CA ASP A 169 -1.58 -15.61 3.42
C ASP A 169 -1.50 -14.15 2.92
N SER A 170 -1.28 -13.96 1.62
CA SER A 170 -1.13 -12.64 1.02
C SER A 170 -2.45 -12.03 0.54
N PHE A 171 -3.38 -12.85 0.06
CA PHE A 171 -4.62 -12.41 -0.61
C PHE A 171 -5.89 -12.92 0.07
N GLY A 172 -5.77 -13.67 1.18
CA GLY A 172 -6.91 -14.31 1.83
C GLY A 172 -7.65 -15.23 0.85
N GLU A 173 -8.96 -15.12 0.81
CA GLU A 173 -9.81 -15.88 -0.11
C GLU A 173 -10.12 -15.13 -1.44
N ASP A 174 -9.58 -13.92 -1.61
CA ASP A 174 -9.86 -13.06 -2.76
C ASP A 174 -9.00 -13.42 -4.00
N TYR A 175 -8.77 -14.72 -4.26
CA TYR A 175 -8.10 -15.18 -5.47
C TYR A 175 -8.93 -16.24 -6.20
N LYS A 176 -8.61 -16.45 -7.47
CA LYS A 176 -9.27 -17.48 -8.31
C LYS A 176 -8.22 -18.35 -8.98
N ILE A 177 -8.42 -19.66 -8.91
CA ILE A 177 -7.61 -20.61 -9.67
C ILE A 177 -8.23 -20.75 -11.07
N THR A 178 -7.47 -20.43 -12.09
CA THR A 178 -7.91 -20.43 -13.50
C THR A 178 -7.07 -21.34 -14.39
N THR A 179 -6.36 -22.29 -13.82
CA THR A 179 -5.42 -23.19 -14.49
C THR A 179 -6.04 -23.93 -15.68
N GLU A 180 -7.23 -24.50 -15.52
CA GLU A 180 -7.88 -25.26 -16.60
C GLU A 180 -8.31 -24.36 -17.77
N LYS A 181 -8.76 -23.14 -17.49
CA LYS A 181 -9.07 -22.13 -18.49
C LYS A 181 -7.80 -21.76 -19.27
N TYR A 182 -6.71 -21.46 -18.56
CA TYR A 182 -5.42 -21.12 -19.15
C TYR A 182 -4.87 -22.24 -20.03
N LYS A 183 -4.90 -23.51 -19.57
CA LYS A 183 -4.46 -24.66 -20.35
C LYS A 183 -5.23 -24.79 -21.65
N LYS A 184 -6.56 -24.60 -21.61
CA LYS A 184 -7.42 -24.66 -22.80
C LYS A 184 -7.07 -23.55 -23.80
N GLU A 185 -6.89 -22.33 -23.34
CA GLU A 185 -6.56 -21.17 -24.19
C GLU A 185 -5.19 -21.32 -24.85
N HIS A 186 -4.21 -21.86 -24.14
CA HIS A 186 -2.83 -22.03 -24.62
C HIS A 186 -2.58 -23.43 -25.21
N LYS A 187 -3.60 -24.27 -25.37
CA LYS A 187 -3.51 -25.64 -25.92
C LYS A 187 -2.49 -26.51 -25.19
N LEU A 188 -2.39 -26.36 -23.88
CA LEU A 188 -1.47 -27.14 -23.05
C LEU A 188 -2.08 -28.49 -22.67
N PRO A 189 -1.23 -29.50 -22.36
CA PRO A 189 -1.69 -30.82 -21.93
C PRO A 189 -2.51 -30.73 -20.64
N LYS A 190 -3.65 -31.45 -20.58
CA LYS A 190 -4.50 -31.46 -19.36
C LYS A 190 -3.79 -32.07 -18.15
N ASN A 191 -2.89 -33.00 -18.35
CA ASN A 191 -2.11 -33.65 -17.29
C ASN A 191 -0.87 -32.89 -16.86
N GLN A 192 -0.66 -31.66 -17.34
CA GLN A 192 0.42 -30.82 -16.88
C GLN A 192 0.07 -30.28 -15.49
N THR A 193 0.90 -30.62 -14.49
CA THR A 193 0.63 -30.31 -13.06
C THR A 193 1.78 -29.56 -12.38
N ASP A 194 2.73 -29.05 -13.17
CA ASP A 194 3.91 -28.34 -12.67
C ASP A 194 3.67 -26.87 -12.31
N PHE A 195 2.45 -26.39 -12.51
CA PHE A 195 2.04 -25.04 -12.13
C PHE A 195 0.55 -24.91 -11.86
N GLU A 196 0.18 -23.83 -11.17
CA GLU A 196 -1.18 -23.29 -11.10
C GLU A 196 -1.23 -21.87 -11.65
N ILE A 197 -2.36 -21.51 -12.24
CA ILE A 197 -2.66 -20.13 -12.65
C ILE A 197 -3.64 -19.54 -11.66
N VAL A 198 -3.25 -18.41 -11.08
CA VAL A 198 -4.01 -17.72 -10.06
C VAL A 198 -4.26 -16.29 -10.50
N GLU A 199 -5.51 -15.88 -10.48
CA GLU A 199 -5.91 -14.49 -10.68
C GLU A 199 -6.14 -13.83 -9.32
N VAL A 200 -5.47 -12.70 -9.08
CA VAL A 200 -5.62 -11.86 -7.88
C VAL A 200 -5.97 -10.44 -8.28
N ARG A 201 -6.76 -9.75 -7.47
CA ARG A 201 -7.01 -8.32 -7.65
C ARG A 201 -6.12 -7.53 -6.71
N THR A 202 -5.15 -6.81 -7.26
CA THR A 202 -4.17 -6.09 -6.44
C THR A 202 -3.53 -4.93 -7.20
N SER A 203 -2.74 -4.13 -6.48
CA SER A 203 -1.91 -3.07 -7.03
C SER A 203 -0.84 -3.63 -7.98
N PRO A 204 -0.79 -3.21 -9.24
CA PRO A 204 0.27 -3.59 -10.17
C PRO A 204 1.68 -3.23 -9.66
N TYR A 205 1.83 -2.10 -8.99
CA TYR A 205 3.11 -1.71 -8.40
C TYR A 205 3.47 -2.59 -7.19
N GLY A 206 2.49 -2.85 -6.33
CA GLY A 206 2.68 -3.67 -5.14
C GLY A 206 3.02 -5.13 -5.45
N ILE A 207 2.38 -5.70 -6.48
CA ILE A 207 2.59 -7.11 -6.86
C ILE A 207 4.00 -7.38 -7.38
N VAL A 208 4.64 -6.42 -8.05
CA VAL A 208 6.02 -6.60 -8.53
C VAL A 208 6.96 -6.86 -7.37
N ASN A 209 6.90 -6.02 -6.33
CA ASN A 209 7.74 -6.17 -5.15
C ASN A 209 7.44 -7.46 -4.38
N TRP A 210 6.17 -7.86 -4.33
CA TRP A 210 5.75 -9.10 -3.71
C TRP A 210 6.25 -10.33 -4.50
N ALA A 211 6.08 -10.34 -5.82
CA ALA A 211 6.49 -11.45 -6.68
C ALA A 211 8.02 -11.67 -6.65
N LEU A 212 8.80 -10.60 -6.52
CA LEU A 212 10.26 -10.71 -6.38
C LEU A 212 10.68 -11.51 -5.12
N GLN A 213 9.88 -11.48 -4.05
CA GLN A 213 10.14 -12.27 -2.84
C GLN A 213 9.92 -13.77 -3.07
N TYR A 214 9.14 -14.13 -4.09
CA TYR A 214 8.79 -15.50 -4.47
C TYR A 214 9.24 -15.84 -5.89
N SER A 215 10.32 -15.21 -6.37
CA SER A 215 10.78 -15.33 -7.76
C SER A 215 11.17 -16.74 -8.18
N ASP A 216 11.47 -17.63 -7.22
CA ASP A 216 11.68 -19.04 -7.43
C ASP A 216 10.39 -19.83 -7.79
N LYS A 217 9.23 -19.29 -7.41
CA LYS A 217 7.92 -19.96 -7.51
C LYS A 217 6.88 -19.19 -8.31
N VAL A 218 7.01 -17.88 -8.42
CA VAL A 218 5.98 -17.01 -9.01
C VAL A 218 6.51 -16.32 -10.25
N GLU A 219 5.70 -16.36 -11.30
CA GLU A 219 5.86 -15.59 -12.53
C GLU A 219 4.61 -14.75 -12.74
N VAL A 220 4.77 -13.45 -12.97
CA VAL A 220 3.66 -12.54 -13.28
C VAL A 220 3.41 -12.60 -14.78
N LEU A 221 2.24 -13.07 -15.19
CA LEU A 221 1.85 -13.21 -16.60
C LEU A 221 1.10 -12.00 -17.15
N GLY A 222 0.55 -11.15 -16.30
CA GLY A 222 -0.20 -9.96 -16.72
C GLY A 222 -0.79 -9.21 -15.52
N PRO A 223 -1.36 -7.99 -15.78
CA PRO A 223 -1.55 -7.38 -17.10
C PRO A 223 -0.24 -6.94 -17.73
N GLU A 224 -0.18 -6.98 -19.05
CA GLU A 224 0.95 -6.45 -19.84
C GLU A 224 1.02 -4.92 -19.75
#